data_29427702b86dc6e441b9f3dddc647b4a
#
_entry.id   29427702b86dc6e441b9f3dddc647b4a
#
_cell.length_a   1.000
_cell.length_b   1.000
_cell.length_c   1.000
_cell.angle_alpha   90.00
_cell.angle_beta   90.00
_cell.angle_gamma   90.00
#
_symmetry.space_group_name_H-M   'P 1'
#
loop_
_entity.id
_entity.type
_entity.pdbx_description
1 polymer ?
#
loop_
_entity_poly.entity_id
_entity_poly.type
_entity_poly.pdbx_seq_one_letter_code
_entity_poly.pdbx_strand_id
1 'polypeptide(L)'
;MPMNVKPVPTLDERINDIRMRTAEIINDDILPNERKLWRGRSNGATDVERKESRELRQHVKERVKQAGLWAPHLPQEYGGMGLDFLAHAYMNEVLAYAIGAASLFGVVAPNSGNQKILVKYGTEEQKRKWLLPLIEGTMESGFSMT
;
A
#
# COMPACT_ATOMS: atom_id res chain seq x y z
N MET A 1 -11.69 -5.76 16.29
CA MET A 1 -12.96 -6.32 15.74
C MET A 1 -12.80 -6.37 14.23
N PRO A 2 -13.10 -7.46 13.53
CA PRO A 2 -12.98 -7.51 12.09
C PRO A 2 -13.95 -6.52 11.43
N MET A 3 -13.50 -5.96 10.33
CA MET A 3 -14.29 -5.03 9.51
C MET A 3 -15.32 -5.80 8.68
N ASN A 4 -16.55 -5.32 8.65
CA ASN A 4 -17.62 -5.90 7.83
C ASN A 4 -17.93 -4.96 6.65
N VAL A 5 -17.18 -5.10 5.57
CA VAL A 5 -17.41 -4.34 4.33
C VAL A 5 -18.49 -5.04 3.51
N LYS A 6 -19.53 -4.28 3.16
CA LYS A 6 -20.61 -4.74 2.29
C LYS A 6 -20.52 -4.05 0.93
N PRO A 7 -21.01 -4.69 -0.14
CA PRO A 7 -21.18 -4.02 -1.43
C PRO A 7 -22.05 -2.77 -1.29
N VAL A 8 -21.65 -1.71 -1.96
CA VAL A 8 -22.46 -0.50 -2.10
C VAL A 8 -23.25 -0.61 -3.40
N PRO A 9 -24.61 -0.62 -3.36
CA PRO A 9 -25.42 -0.93 -4.55
C PRO A 9 -25.24 0.03 -5.73
N THR A 10 -24.78 1.25 -5.46
CA THR A 10 -24.56 2.30 -6.46
C THR A 10 -23.15 2.29 -7.07
N LEU A 11 -22.25 1.45 -6.56
CA LEU A 11 -20.90 1.33 -7.07
C LEU A 11 -20.80 0.22 -8.11
N ASP A 12 -19.90 0.43 -9.05
CA ASP A 12 -19.45 -0.58 -9.98
C ASP A 12 -19.01 -1.87 -9.26
N GLU A 13 -19.32 -3.03 -9.83
CA GLU A 13 -19.00 -4.34 -9.28
C GLU A 13 -17.50 -4.52 -9.05
N ARG A 14 -16.66 -4.01 -9.96
CA ARG A 14 -15.21 -4.04 -9.84
C ARG A 14 -14.73 -3.25 -8.61
N ILE A 15 -15.33 -2.09 -8.34
CA ILE A 15 -14.96 -1.28 -7.16
C ILE A 15 -15.36 -2.00 -5.88
N ASN A 16 -16.54 -2.60 -5.85
CA ASN A 16 -16.99 -3.41 -4.73
C ASN A 16 -16.08 -4.62 -4.48
N ASP A 17 -15.65 -5.34 -5.53
CA ASP A 17 -14.70 -6.45 -5.44
C ASP A 17 -13.38 -5.99 -4.81
N ILE A 18 -12.80 -4.89 -5.30
CA ILE A 18 -11.58 -4.32 -4.74
C ILE A 18 -11.73 -3.99 -3.25
N ARG A 19 -12.84 -3.36 -2.85
CA ARG A 19 -13.13 -3.03 -1.45
C ARG A 19 -13.20 -4.29 -0.56
N MET A 20 -13.93 -5.30 -1.00
CA MET A 20 -14.11 -6.54 -0.24
C MET A 20 -12.81 -7.32 -0.10
N ARG A 21 -12.03 -7.47 -1.17
CA ARG A 21 -10.73 -8.15 -1.15
C ARG A 21 -9.69 -7.39 -0.33
N THR A 22 -9.73 -6.05 -0.37
CA THR A 22 -8.91 -5.21 0.50
C THR A 22 -9.25 -5.45 1.98
N ALA A 23 -10.55 -5.51 2.31
CA ALA A 23 -11.02 -5.79 3.66
C ALA A 23 -10.64 -7.19 4.16
N GLU A 24 -10.64 -8.19 3.29
CA GLU A 24 -10.19 -9.55 3.61
C GLU A 24 -8.74 -9.54 4.09
N ILE A 25 -7.81 -8.96 3.33
CA ILE A 25 -6.40 -8.86 3.73
C ILE A 25 -6.23 -8.08 5.05
N ILE A 26 -6.99 -6.99 5.22
CA ILE A 26 -6.94 -6.23 6.47
C ILE A 26 -7.40 -7.06 7.65
N ASN A 27 -8.49 -7.80 7.51
CA ASN A 27 -9.04 -8.63 8.57
C ASN A 27 -8.15 -9.81 8.92
N ASP A 28 -7.56 -10.46 7.92
CA ASP A 28 -6.82 -11.70 8.11
C ASP A 28 -5.38 -11.46 8.54
N ASP A 29 -4.70 -10.46 7.94
CA ASP A 29 -3.27 -10.29 8.12
C ASP A 29 -2.90 -9.06 8.93
N ILE A 30 -3.64 -7.94 8.80
CA ILE A 30 -3.23 -6.67 9.39
C ILE A 30 -3.79 -6.51 10.79
N LEU A 31 -5.11 -6.55 10.97
CA LEU A 31 -5.75 -6.31 12.27
C LEU A 31 -5.28 -7.26 13.37
N PRO A 32 -5.15 -8.59 13.14
CA PRO A 32 -4.66 -9.51 14.18
C PRO A 32 -3.20 -9.26 14.57
N ASN A 33 -2.44 -8.66 13.67
CA ASN A 33 -1.00 -8.45 13.79
C ASN A 33 -0.60 -6.97 13.92
N GLU A 34 -1.54 -6.05 14.05
CA GLU A 34 -1.30 -4.60 13.98
C GLU A 34 -0.18 -4.15 14.91
N ARG A 35 -0.18 -4.63 16.16
CA ARG A 35 0.88 -4.31 17.12
C ARG A 35 2.26 -4.79 16.66
N LYS A 36 2.36 -6.02 16.11
CA LYS A 36 3.63 -6.60 15.65
C LYS A 36 4.15 -5.91 14.39
N LEU A 37 3.26 -5.55 13.47
CA LEU A 37 3.59 -4.86 12.23
C LEU A 37 4.34 -3.54 12.47
N TRP A 38 4.01 -2.83 13.56
CA TRP A 38 4.56 -1.49 13.82
C TRP A 38 5.53 -1.44 14.99
N ARG A 39 5.61 -2.46 15.83
CA ARG A 39 6.49 -2.49 17.01
C ARG A 39 7.96 -2.23 16.65
N GLY A 40 8.44 -2.84 15.57
CA GLY A 40 9.83 -2.68 15.11
C GLY A 40 10.21 -1.26 14.66
N ARG A 41 9.23 -0.38 14.45
CA ARG A 41 9.45 1.04 14.09
C ARG A 41 9.48 1.98 15.30
N SER A 42 9.14 1.50 16.47
CA SER A 42 9.14 2.33 17.68
C SER A 42 10.55 2.56 18.24
N ASN A 43 10.73 3.70 18.87
CA ASN A 43 11.94 3.96 19.64
C ASN A 43 12.00 2.93 20.80
N GLY A 44 13.15 2.25 20.93
CA GLY A 44 13.32 1.21 21.95
C GLY A 44 12.88 -0.19 21.54
N ALA A 45 12.52 -0.43 20.25
CA ALA A 45 12.34 -1.77 19.75
C ALA A 45 13.65 -2.55 19.74
N THR A 46 13.60 -3.82 20.17
CA THR A 46 14.73 -4.75 20.08
C THR A 46 15.04 -5.15 18.64
N ASP A 47 16.22 -5.70 18.39
CA ASP A 47 16.59 -6.19 17.05
C ASP A 47 15.68 -7.33 16.60
N VAL A 48 15.23 -8.19 17.54
CA VAL A 48 14.26 -9.25 17.26
C VAL A 48 12.93 -8.66 16.80
N GLU A 49 12.37 -7.70 17.53
CA GLU A 49 11.13 -7.03 17.16
C GLU A 49 11.23 -6.29 15.82
N ARG A 50 12.38 -5.69 15.52
CA ARG A 50 12.65 -5.05 14.22
C ARG A 50 12.64 -6.06 13.08
N LYS A 51 13.27 -7.21 13.29
CA LYS A 51 13.32 -8.30 12.30
C LYS A 51 11.93 -8.88 12.05
N GLU A 52 11.22 -9.28 13.10
CA GLU A 52 9.87 -9.84 13.01
C GLU A 52 8.88 -8.87 12.33
N SER A 53 8.91 -7.60 12.71
CA SER A 53 8.07 -6.57 12.10
C SER A 53 8.37 -6.39 10.60
N ARG A 54 9.63 -6.48 10.20
CA ARG A 54 10.04 -6.37 8.80
C ARG A 54 9.56 -7.56 7.97
N GLU A 55 9.78 -8.77 8.47
CA GLU A 55 9.38 -10.02 7.82
C GLU A 55 7.86 -10.08 7.65
N LEU A 56 7.12 -9.73 8.69
CA LEU A 56 5.65 -9.70 8.65
C LEU A 56 5.12 -8.67 7.64
N ARG A 57 5.69 -7.45 7.63
CA ARG A 57 5.30 -6.43 6.64
C ARG A 57 5.62 -6.87 5.22
N GLN A 58 6.74 -7.55 5.01
CA GLN A 58 7.10 -8.07 3.69
C GLN A 58 6.10 -9.16 3.26
N HIS A 59 5.75 -10.07 4.15
CA HIS A 59 4.74 -11.10 3.89
C HIS A 59 3.38 -10.49 3.47
N VAL A 60 2.90 -9.48 4.20
CA VAL A 60 1.63 -8.80 3.84
C VAL A 60 1.74 -8.11 2.48
N LYS A 61 2.85 -7.41 2.19
CA LYS A 61 3.06 -6.78 0.88
C LYS A 61 3.04 -7.79 -0.27
N GLU A 62 3.65 -8.96 -0.08
CA GLU A 62 3.64 -10.03 -1.07
C GLU A 62 2.22 -10.56 -1.32
N ARG A 63 1.43 -10.79 -0.26
CA ARG A 63 0.03 -11.17 -0.39
C ARG A 63 -0.79 -10.11 -1.13
N VAL A 64 -0.59 -8.83 -0.83
CA VAL A 64 -1.24 -7.71 -1.54
C VAL A 64 -0.88 -7.71 -3.02
N LYS A 65 0.41 -7.92 -3.36
CA LYS A 65 0.88 -8.01 -4.75
C LYS A 65 0.26 -9.21 -5.47
N GLN A 66 0.25 -10.39 -4.85
CA GLN A 66 -0.37 -11.60 -5.39
C GLN A 66 -1.88 -11.43 -5.60
N ALA A 67 -2.56 -10.69 -4.73
CA ALA A 67 -3.96 -10.35 -4.88
C ALA A 67 -4.23 -9.28 -5.96
N GLY A 68 -3.20 -8.70 -6.59
CA GLY A 68 -3.35 -7.64 -7.59
C GLY A 68 -3.87 -6.30 -7.02
N LEU A 69 -3.61 -6.04 -5.73
CA LEU A 69 -4.07 -4.83 -5.02
C LEU A 69 -2.93 -3.84 -4.72
N TRP A 70 -1.76 -4.03 -5.35
CA TRP A 70 -0.59 -3.20 -5.12
C TRP A 70 -0.65 -1.90 -5.91
N ALA A 71 -0.19 -0.80 -5.27
CA ALA A 71 0.00 0.52 -5.88
C ALA A 71 -1.21 0.99 -6.72
N PRO A 72 -2.41 1.13 -6.13
CA PRO A 72 -3.65 1.43 -6.84
C PRO A 72 -3.59 2.70 -7.67
N HIS A 73 -2.77 3.66 -7.27
CA HIS A 73 -2.59 4.97 -7.89
C HIS A 73 -1.68 4.98 -9.13
N LEU A 74 -0.96 3.90 -9.40
CA LEU A 74 -0.01 3.81 -10.51
C LEU A 74 -0.62 3.13 -11.74
N PRO A 75 -0.20 3.50 -12.96
CA PRO A 75 -0.58 2.81 -14.18
C PRO A 75 -0.20 1.33 -14.16
N GLN A 76 -0.97 0.53 -14.88
CA GLN A 76 -0.74 -0.92 -14.97
C GLN A 76 0.62 -1.27 -15.60
N GLU A 77 1.12 -0.45 -16.52
CA GLU A 77 2.44 -0.61 -17.14
C GLU A 77 3.60 -0.56 -16.14
N TYR A 78 3.38 0.03 -14.96
CA TYR A 78 4.33 0.05 -13.84
C TYR A 78 3.94 -0.91 -12.71
N GLY A 79 3.06 -1.89 -12.99
CA GLY A 79 2.63 -2.87 -12.00
C GLY A 79 1.61 -2.36 -10.98
N GLY A 80 1.02 -1.18 -11.20
CA GLY A 80 -0.08 -0.65 -10.40
C GLY A 80 -1.45 -1.11 -10.89
N MET A 81 -2.50 -0.72 -10.18
CA MET A 81 -3.88 -1.09 -10.54
C MET A 81 -4.51 -0.17 -11.59
N GLY A 82 -3.94 1.02 -11.84
CA GLY A 82 -4.50 2.02 -12.76
C GLY A 82 -5.89 2.51 -12.34
N LEU A 83 -6.15 2.61 -11.04
CA LEU A 83 -7.43 3.10 -10.55
C LEU A 83 -7.57 4.60 -10.81
N ASP A 84 -8.76 5.01 -11.22
CA ASP A 84 -9.13 6.41 -11.21
C ASP A 84 -9.25 6.93 -9.76
N PHE A 85 -9.47 8.24 -9.64
CA PHE A 85 -9.53 8.90 -8.34
C PHE A 85 -10.65 8.33 -7.45
N LEU A 86 -11.81 8.06 -8.02
CA LEU A 86 -12.99 7.60 -7.27
C LEU A 86 -12.80 6.17 -6.77
N ALA A 87 -12.39 5.25 -7.63
CA ALA A 87 -12.11 3.87 -7.25
C ALA A 87 -11.01 3.78 -6.19
N HIS A 88 -9.94 4.59 -6.34
CA HIS A 88 -8.88 4.68 -5.34
C HIS A 88 -9.38 5.26 -4.00
N ALA A 89 -10.27 6.27 -4.02
CA ALA A 89 -10.86 6.84 -2.81
C ALA A 89 -11.66 5.80 -2.02
N TYR A 90 -12.47 4.98 -2.69
CA TYR A 90 -13.21 3.89 -2.05
C TYR A 90 -12.32 2.77 -1.50
N MET A 91 -11.19 2.48 -2.14
CA MET A 91 -10.20 1.57 -1.58
C MET A 91 -9.52 2.18 -0.34
N ASN A 92 -9.18 3.48 -0.38
CA ASN A 92 -8.58 4.19 0.76
C ASN A 92 -9.50 4.25 1.98
N GLU A 93 -10.82 4.35 1.80
CA GLU A 93 -11.79 4.25 2.89
C GLU A 93 -11.60 2.95 3.68
N VAL A 94 -11.44 1.84 2.98
CA VAL A 94 -11.21 0.52 3.57
C VAL A 94 -9.81 0.45 4.21
N LEU A 95 -8.77 0.95 3.54
CA LEU A 95 -7.40 0.97 4.05
C LEU A 95 -7.27 1.80 5.35
N ALA A 96 -8.06 2.85 5.50
CA ALA A 96 -8.03 3.73 6.67
C ALA A 96 -8.51 3.06 7.96
N TYR A 97 -9.12 1.88 7.88
CA TYR A 97 -9.62 1.16 9.04
C TYR A 97 -8.51 0.59 9.94
N ALA A 98 -7.34 0.29 9.38
CA ALA A 98 -6.19 -0.22 10.13
C ALA A 98 -5.00 0.75 10.04
N ILE A 99 -4.31 0.97 11.16
CA ILE A 99 -3.19 1.90 11.24
C ILE A 99 -2.09 1.49 10.25
N GLY A 100 -1.73 2.40 9.35
CA GLY A 100 -0.64 2.22 8.41
C GLY A 100 -0.90 1.19 7.29
N ALA A 101 -2.11 0.61 7.18
CA ALA A 101 -2.44 -0.38 6.15
C ALA A 101 -2.14 0.12 4.75
N ALA A 102 -2.43 1.38 4.44
CA ALA A 102 -2.16 1.98 3.13
C ALA A 102 -0.69 1.79 2.68
N SER A 103 0.28 1.86 3.60
CA SER A 103 1.69 1.65 3.27
C SER A 103 2.01 0.20 2.87
N LEU A 104 1.22 -0.76 3.34
CA LEU A 104 1.35 -2.17 2.98
C LEU A 104 0.72 -2.48 1.61
N PHE A 105 -0.07 -1.56 1.07
CA PHE A 105 -0.62 -1.58 -0.29
C PHE A 105 0.13 -0.66 -1.26
N GLY A 106 1.28 -0.13 -0.85
CA GLY A 106 2.09 0.75 -1.68
C GLY A 106 1.58 2.20 -1.77
N VAL A 107 0.67 2.60 -0.87
CA VAL A 107 0.10 3.95 -0.81
C VAL A 107 0.66 4.66 0.42
N VAL A 108 1.74 5.39 0.26
CA VAL A 108 2.35 6.14 1.36
C VAL A 108 2.98 7.43 0.85
N ALA A 109 2.67 8.53 1.50
CA ALA A 109 3.40 9.78 1.26
C ALA A 109 4.78 9.70 1.94
N PRO A 110 5.84 10.23 1.31
CA PRO A 110 5.87 10.95 0.03
C PRO A 110 6.02 10.05 -1.21
N ASN A 111 6.25 8.73 -1.04
CA ASN A 111 6.57 7.81 -2.13
C ASN A 111 5.53 7.86 -3.26
N SER A 112 4.24 7.79 -2.95
CA SER A 112 3.18 7.78 -3.95
C SER A 112 3.13 9.07 -4.78
N GLY A 113 3.43 10.22 -4.17
CA GLY A 113 3.55 11.50 -4.87
C GLY A 113 4.76 11.53 -5.81
N ASN A 114 5.92 11.14 -5.31
CA ASN A 114 7.16 11.11 -6.09
C ASN A 114 7.10 10.08 -7.22
N GLN A 115 6.45 8.94 -7.01
CA GLN A 115 6.18 7.97 -8.08
C GLN A 115 5.36 8.58 -9.21
N LYS A 116 4.28 9.32 -8.90
CA LYS A 116 3.47 10.02 -9.91
C LYS A 116 4.27 11.07 -10.69
N ILE A 117 5.15 11.81 -10.02
CA ILE A 117 6.03 12.77 -10.68
C ILE A 117 6.98 12.06 -11.65
N LEU A 118 7.61 10.97 -11.21
CA LEU A 118 8.53 10.20 -12.05
C LEU A 118 7.82 9.53 -13.24
N VAL A 119 6.60 8.97 -13.02
CA VAL A 119 5.78 8.42 -14.11
C VAL A 119 5.52 9.49 -15.18
N LYS A 120 5.14 10.69 -14.77
CA LYS A 120 4.71 11.75 -15.70
C LYS A 120 5.86 12.51 -16.36
N TYR A 121 6.94 12.74 -15.64
CA TYR A 121 8.00 13.66 -16.06
C TYR A 121 9.39 13.05 -16.08
N GLY A 122 9.58 11.86 -15.52
CA GLY A 122 10.89 11.20 -15.46
C GLY A 122 11.34 10.70 -16.83
N THR A 123 12.65 10.83 -17.10
CA THR A 123 13.30 10.15 -18.22
C THR A 123 13.31 8.64 -17.97
N GLU A 124 13.52 7.84 -19.00
CA GLU A 124 13.61 6.37 -18.85
C GLU A 124 14.76 5.94 -17.92
N GLU A 125 15.86 6.69 -17.91
CA GLU A 125 16.96 6.49 -16.97
C GLU A 125 16.53 6.75 -15.52
N GLN A 126 15.85 7.89 -15.29
CA GLN A 126 15.31 8.25 -13.98
C GLN A 126 14.26 7.24 -13.48
N LYS A 127 13.40 6.77 -14.37
CA LYS A 127 12.42 5.74 -14.04
C LYS A 127 13.08 4.43 -13.62
N ARG A 128 14.07 3.95 -14.37
CA ARG A 128 14.82 2.75 -14.00
C ARG A 128 15.54 2.90 -12.68
N LYS A 129 16.17 4.06 -12.45
CA LYS A 129 17.02 4.30 -11.28
C LYS A 129 16.21 4.53 -9.99
N TRP A 130 15.08 5.21 -10.08
CA TRP A 130 14.32 5.66 -8.90
C TRP A 130 12.88 5.16 -8.84
N LEU A 131 12.14 5.17 -9.96
CA LEU A 131 10.73 4.77 -9.95
C LEU A 131 10.56 3.29 -9.65
N LEU A 132 11.26 2.41 -10.35
CA LEU A 132 11.11 0.97 -10.16
C LEU A 132 11.44 0.53 -8.73
N PRO A 133 12.57 0.93 -8.12
CA PRO A 133 12.86 0.60 -6.72
C PRO A 133 11.85 1.18 -5.72
N LEU A 134 11.28 2.37 -6.00
CA LEU A 134 10.21 2.94 -5.17
C LEU A 134 8.92 2.12 -5.27
N ILE A 135 8.58 1.61 -6.46
CA ILE A 135 7.39 0.77 -6.66
C ILE A 135 7.58 -0.60 -6.00
N GLU A 136 8.75 -1.18 -6.13
CA GLU A 136 9.10 -2.46 -5.48
C GLU A 136 9.12 -2.35 -3.95
N GLY A 137 9.31 -1.14 -3.42
CA GLY A 137 9.42 -0.88 -1.99
C GLY A 137 10.80 -1.20 -1.42
N THR A 138 11.83 -1.27 -2.28
CA THR A 138 13.24 -1.43 -1.91
C THR A 138 13.94 -0.10 -1.67
N MET A 139 13.31 1.00 -2.09
CA MET A 139 13.74 2.38 -1.87
C MET A 139 12.59 3.18 -1.23
N GLU A 140 12.94 4.13 -0.41
CA GLU A 140 12.02 5.14 0.12
C GLU A 140 12.46 6.54 -0.34
N SER A 141 11.53 7.46 -0.45
CA SER A 141 11.78 8.85 -0.83
C SER A 141 11.37 9.83 0.27
N GLY A 142 11.84 11.05 0.17
CA GLY A 142 11.49 12.13 1.07
C GLY A 142 11.27 13.45 0.33
N PHE A 143 10.56 14.37 0.97
CA PHE A 143 10.52 15.76 0.55
C PHE A 143 11.49 16.57 1.42
N SER A 144 12.33 17.37 0.74
CA SER A 144 13.10 18.41 1.41
C SER A 144 12.32 19.72 1.24
N MET A 145 11.57 20.09 2.27
CA MET A 145 10.79 21.34 2.26
C MET A 145 11.42 22.35 3.21
N THR A 146 11.41 23.58 2.79
CA THR A 146 11.81 24.75 3.59
C THR A 146 10.62 25.30 4.36
#